data_3796d66880465f4451d8120ea84eb7a9
#
_entry.id   3796d66880465f4451d8120ea84eb7a9
#
_cell.length_a   1.000
_cell.length_b   1.000
_cell.length_c   1.000
_cell.angle_alpha   90.00
_cell.angle_beta   90.00
_cell.angle_gamma   90.00
#
_symmetry.space_group_name_H-M   'P 1'
#
loop_
_entity.id
_entity.type
_entity.pdbx_description
1 polymer ?
#
loop_
_entity_poly.entity_id
_entity_poly.type
_entity_poly.pdbx_seq_one_letter_code
_entity_poly.pdbx_strand_id
1 'polypeptide(L)'
;PSSAASDVYKRQEYNCSPDDFAEFAEKLIPLGVKVLGGCCGTNPEYIKKLAEMLKGKKHVSVHNDIPAACCSPTHTVVIDQPRIIGERINPTGKKRFKEALLANDIDYILGQAIEQIHAGADILDVNVGLPGIDEKSMMVKAVKSLQGVVDVPLQVDSTIPEVLEAALRAYNCLLYTS
;
A
#
# COMPACT_ATOMS: atom_id res chain seq x y z
N PRO A 1 23.88 -14.47 12.54
CA PRO A 1 24.01 -13.03 12.62
C PRO A 1 25.48 -12.69 12.66
N SER A 2 25.98 -11.98 11.64
CA SER A 2 27.40 -11.61 11.59
C SER A 2 27.66 -10.56 12.68
N SER A 3 28.71 -10.76 13.47
CA SER A 3 29.21 -9.85 14.51
C SER A 3 29.44 -8.41 14.00
N ALA A 4 29.67 -8.24 12.71
CA ALA A 4 29.86 -6.95 12.05
C ALA A 4 28.60 -6.06 12.06
N ALA A 5 27.40 -6.62 11.93
CA ALA A 5 26.16 -5.84 11.95
C ALA A 5 25.84 -5.28 13.35
N SER A 6 26.17 -6.06 14.41
CA SER A 6 25.96 -5.60 15.80
C SER A 6 26.98 -4.54 16.21
N ASP A 7 28.19 -4.52 15.63
CA ASP A 7 29.21 -3.52 15.92
C ASP A 7 28.94 -2.17 15.24
N VAL A 8 28.32 -2.17 14.07
CA VAL A 8 27.91 -0.92 13.40
C VAL A 8 26.80 -0.22 14.20
N TYR A 9 25.84 -0.96 14.76
CA TYR A 9 24.79 -0.40 15.61
C TYR A 9 25.29 0.19 16.93
N LYS A 10 26.36 -0.38 17.51
CA LYS A 10 26.95 0.10 18.76
C LYS A 10 27.78 1.37 18.61
N ARG A 11 28.11 1.79 17.39
CA ARG A 11 28.92 2.99 17.09
C ARG A 11 28.09 4.20 16.66
N GLN A 12 26.76 4.09 16.60
CA GLN A 12 25.91 5.22 16.28
C GLN A 12 25.70 6.07 17.52
N GLU A 13 26.25 7.27 17.51
CA GLU A 13 25.99 8.31 18.49
C GLU A 13 24.95 9.28 17.93
N TYR A 14 23.92 9.54 18.70
CA TYR A 14 22.86 10.49 18.35
C TYR A 14 23.11 11.79 19.11
N ASN A 15 23.57 12.81 18.39
CA ASN A 15 23.96 14.11 18.98
C ASN A 15 22.80 15.11 19.07
N CYS A 16 21.56 14.66 19.02
CA CYS A 16 20.36 15.49 19.15
C CYS A 16 19.85 15.39 20.60
N SER A 17 19.77 16.49 21.32
CA SER A 17 19.19 16.50 22.67
C SER A 17 17.64 16.45 22.61
N PRO A 18 16.95 16.10 23.71
CA PRO A 18 15.49 16.15 23.79
C PRO A 18 14.91 17.54 23.47
N ASP A 19 15.60 18.61 23.86
CA ASP A 19 15.19 19.99 23.61
C ASP A 19 15.36 20.34 22.12
N ASP A 20 16.50 20.03 21.51
CA ASP A 20 16.73 20.22 20.07
C ASP A 20 15.70 19.45 19.23
N PHE A 21 15.41 18.21 19.64
CA PHE A 21 14.41 17.38 18.98
C PHE A 21 13.02 18.03 18.99
N ALA A 22 12.59 18.56 20.14
CA ALA A 22 11.32 19.26 20.27
C ALA A 22 11.30 20.56 19.44
N GLU A 23 12.39 21.33 19.42
CA GLU A 23 12.52 22.53 18.59
C GLU A 23 12.42 22.24 17.09
N PHE A 24 13.09 21.18 16.62
CA PHE A 24 12.97 20.74 15.23
C PHE A 24 11.55 20.28 14.90
N ALA A 25 10.92 19.52 15.79
CA ALA A 25 9.55 19.06 15.62
C ALA A 25 8.55 20.23 15.56
N GLU A 26 8.77 21.29 16.29
CA GLU A 26 7.94 22.50 16.26
C GLU A 26 7.88 23.12 14.86
N LYS A 27 9.00 23.13 14.13
CA LYS A 27 9.10 23.67 12.76
C LYS A 27 8.26 22.88 11.73
N LEU A 28 7.85 21.65 12.07
CA LEU A 28 7.02 20.80 11.21
C LEU A 28 5.51 21.09 11.35
N ILE A 29 5.08 21.74 12.45
CA ILE A 29 3.66 22.04 12.70
C ILE A 29 3.05 22.93 11.60
N PRO A 30 3.71 24.04 11.18
CA PRO A 30 3.18 24.90 10.11
C PRO A 30 3.08 24.20 8.77
N LEU A 31 3.83 23.09 8.57
CA LEU A 31 3.80 22.28 7.36
C LEU A 31 2.64 21.27 7.33
N GLY A 32 1.76 21.30 8.33
CA GLY A 32 0.57 20.47 8.39
C GLY A 32 0.80 19.05 8.91
N VAL A 33 1.96 18.78 9.55
CA VAL A 33 2.23 17.49 10.18
C VAL A 33 1.26 17.23 11.32
N LYS A 34 0.60 16.06 11.33
CA LYS A 34 -0.44 15.69 12.30
C LYS A 34 0.05 14.74 13.38
N VAL A 35 1.08 13.95 13.07
CA VAL A 35 1.62 12.94 13.97
C VAL A 35 3.12 13.15 14.06
N LEU A 36 3.64 13.28 15.26
CA LEU A 36 5.05 13.40 15.55
C LEU A 36 5.46 12.32 16.54
N GLY A 37 6.66 11.80 16.37
CA GLY A 37 7.20 10.75 17.22
C GLY A 37 8.70 10.59 17.01
N GLY A 38 9.29 9.64 17.71
CA GLY A 38 10.70 9.34 17.62
C GLY A 38 10.96 7.96 17.02
N CYS A 39 12.26 7.68 16.74
CA CYS A 39 12.77 6.39 16.27
C CYS A 39 14.06 6.07 17.03
N CYS A 40 15.07 5.60 16.33
CA CYS A 40 16.38 5.22 16.90
C CYS A 40 16.99 6.37 17.70
N GLY A 41 17.52 6.07 18.89
CA GLY A 41 18.13 7.06 19.80
C GLY A 41 17.15 7.88 20.64
N THR A 42 15.83 7.81 20.37
CA THR A 42 14.82 8.47 21.23
C THR A 42 14.42 7.58 22.41
N ASN A 43 14.15 8.22 23.55
CA ASN A 43 13.69 7.61 24.79
C ASN A 43 12.47 8.36 25.34
N PRO A 44 11.86 7.95 26.47
CA PRO A 44 10.71 8.63 27.04
C PRO A 44 10.88 10.13 27.30
N GLU A 45 12.10 10.61 27.55
CA GLU A 45 12.38 12.02 27.78
C GLU A 45 12.11 12.86 26.52
N TYR A 46 12.53 12.39 25.35
CA TYR A 46 12.24 13.03 24.04
C TYR A 46 10.74 13.13 23.79
N ILE A 47 10.00 12.05 24.07
CA ILE A 47 8.55 12.05 23.88
C ILE A 47 7.85 12.98 24.86
N LYS A 48 8.33 13.06 26.11
CA LYS A 48 7.83 14.00 27.11
C LYS A 48 8.02 15.45 26.65
N LYS A 49 9.22 15.82 26.20
CA LYS A 49 9.51 17.15 25.67
C LYS A 49 8.64 17.49 24.47
N LEU A 50 8.49 16.55 23.54
CA LEU A 50 7.61 16.69 22.38
C LEU A 50 6.15 16.93 22.80
N ALA A 51 5.64 16.16 23.76
CA ALA A 51 4.28 16.31 24.28
C ALA A 51 4.08 17.66 25.00
N GLU A 52 5.06 18.11 25.77
CA GLU A 52 5.04 19.41 26.42
C GLU A 52 5.01 20.56 25.40
N MET A 53 5.83 20.48 24.36
CA MET A 53 5.88 21.46 23.26
C MET A 53 4.56 21.51 22.47
N LEU A 54 3.92 20.34 22.25
CA LEU A 54 2.64 20.25 21.52
C LEU A 54 1.43 20.72 22.33
N LYS A 55 1.56 20.88 23.64
CA LYS A 55 0.44 21.25 24.52
C LYS A 55 -0.16 22.60 24.12
N GLY A 56 -1.44 22.58 23.78
CA GLY A 56 -2.19 23.77 23.36
C GLY A 56 -1.96 24.21 21.92
N LYS A 57 -1.09 23.56 21.16
CA LYS A 57 -0.92 23.83 19.73
C LYS A 57 -2.05 23.21 18.93
N LYS A 58 -2.54 23.95 17.95
CA LYS A 58 -3.57 23.48 17.03
C LYS A 58 -2.93 22.97 15.75
N HIS A 59 -3.54 21.92 15.20
CA HIS A 59 -3.18 21.41 13.88
C HIS A 59 -3.43 22.51 12.82
N VAL A 60 -2.47 22.66 11.91
CA VAL A 60 -2.59 23.51 10.72
C VAL A 60 -3.06 22.64 9.57
N SER A 61 -4.22 22.93 9.00
CA SER A 61 -4.67 22.28 7.78
C SER A 61 -3.94 22.89 6.59
N VAL A 62 -3.15 22.07 5.92
CA VAL A 62 -2.56 22.40 4.62
C VAL A 62 -3.43 21.76 3.57
N HIS A 63 -3.96 22.57 2.65
CA HIS A 63 -4.69 22.05 1.49
C HIS A 63 -3.67 21.71 0.41
N ASN A 64 -3.56 20.43 0.11
CA ASN A 64 -2.79 19.94 -1.03
C ASN A 64 -3.77 19.41 -2.06
N ASP A 65 -3.66 19.86 -3.30
CA ASP A 65 -4.33 19.24 -4.42
C ASP A 65 -3.69 17.86 -4.66
N ILE A 66 -4.36 16.83 -4.13
CA ILE A 66 -3.92 15.44 -4.32
C ILE A 66 -4.50 14.98 -5.65
N PRO A 67 -3.66 14.66 -6.66
CA PRO A 67 -4.15 14.16 -7.92
C PRO A 67 -4.83 12.79 -7.73
N ALA A 68 -5.77 12.46 -8.61
CA ALA A 68 -6.29 11.10 -8.68
C ALA A 68 -5.13 10.15 -9.02
N ALA A 69 -4.91 9.18 -8.18
CA ALA A 69 -3.79 8.26 -8.32
C ALA A 69 -4.09 6.92 -7.65
N CYS A 70 -3.44 5.86 -8.13
CA CYS A 70 -3.33 4.58 -7.44
C CYS A 70 -1.86 4.15 -7.38
N CYS A 71 -1.52 3.25 -6.49
CA CYS A 71 -0.13 2.83 -6.34
C CYS A 71 0.02 1.36 -5.98
N SER A 72 1.14 0.78 -6.39
CA SER A 72 1.75 -0.41 -5.81
C SER A 72 2.74 0.01 -4.70
N PRO A 73 3.41 -0.91 -4.02
CA PRO A 73 4.42 -0.57 -3.02
C PRO A 73 5.57 0.32 -3.55
N THR A 74 5.89 0.25 -4.83
CA THR A 74 7.06 0.91 -5.44
C THR A 74 6.70 1.81 -6.62
N HIS A 75 5.47 1.76 -7.15
CA HIS A 75 5.05 2.51 -8.33
C HIS A 75 3.73 3.26 -8.10
N THR A 76 3.69 4.54 -8.48
CA THR A 76 2.49 5.38 -8.44
C THR A 76 2.05 5.74 -9.85
N VAL A 77 0.80 5.44 -10.18
CA VAL A 77 0.14 5.85 -11.42
C VAL A 77 -0.76 7.03 -11.12
N VAL A 78 -0.37 8.21 -11.59
CA VAL A 78 -1.21 9.41 -11.55
C VAL A 78 -2.15 9.39 -12.75
N ILE A 79 -3.44 9.64 -12.49
CA ILE A 79 -4.47 9.64 -13.54
C ILE A 79 -4.66 11.08 -14.04
N ASP A 80 -3.65 11.57 -14.74
CA ASP A 80 -3.58 12.88 -15.38
C ASP A 80 -3.80 12.82 -16.90
N GLN A 81 -3.85 11.60 -17.44
CA GLN A 81 -4.09 11.26 -18.85
C GLN A 81 -4.75 9.88 -18.94
N PRO A 82 -5.24 9.45 -20.12
CA PRO A 82 -5.74 8.09 -20.30
C PRO A 82 -4.72 7.04 -19.89
N ARG A 83 -5.16 6.06 -19.09
CA ARG A 83 -4.36 4.93 -18.59
C ARG A 83 -4.95 3.62 -19.08
N ILE A 84 -4.12 2.61 -19.29
CA ILE A 84 -4.55 1.29 -19.75
C ILE A 84 -4.77 0.41 -18.53
N ILE A 85 -6.01 -0.06 -18.35
CA ILE A 85 -6.35 -1.06 -17.34
C ILE A 85 -6.44 -2.42 -18.02
N GLY A 86 -5.62 -3.36 -17.53
CA GLY A 86 -5.63 -4.75 -18.00
C GLY A 86 -6.77 -5.54 -17.33
N GLU A 87 -7.72 -6.04 -18.13
CA GLU A 87 -8.96 -6.69 -17.67
C GLU A 87 -8.98 -8.20 -17.94
N ARG A 88 -7.84 -8.87 -18.05
CA ARG A 88 -7.83 -10.31 -18.34
C ARG A 88 -8.01 -11.19 -17.10
N ILE A 89 -7.79 -10.68 -15.91
CA ILE A 89 -8.07 -11.37 -14.65
C ILE A 89 -9.57 -11.24 -14.34
N ASN A 90 -10.37 -11.88 -15.14
CA ASN A 90 -11.84 -11.84 -15.05
C ASN A 90 -12.41 -13.13 -15.67
N PRO A 91 -13.29 -13.87 -14.96
CA PRO A 91 -13.87 -15.13 -15.45
C PRO A 91 -14.90 -14.95 -16.57
N THR A 92 -15.41 -13.75 -16.81
CA THR A 92 -16.47 -13.49 -17.77
C THR A 92 -16.04 -13.88 -19.19
N GLY A 93 -16.74 -14.81 -19.81
CA GLY A 93 -16.45 -15.30 -21.17
C GLY A 93 -15.19 -16.15 -21.32
N LYS A 94 -14.41 -16.38 -20.25
CA LYS A 94 -13.08 -17.04 -20.31
C LYS A 94 -13.12 -18.42 -19.64
N LYS A 95 -13.34 -19.49 -20.42
CA LYS A 95 -13.48 -20.87 -19.91
C LYS A 95 -12.26 -21.30 -19.09
N ARG A 96 -11.05 -21.11 -19.62
CA ARG A 96 -9.81 -21.52 -18.95
C ARG A 96 -9.60 -20.75 -17.62
N PHE A 97 -9.98 -19.48 -17.56
CA PHE A 97 -9.88 -18.72 -16.32
C PHE A 97 -10.83 -19.23 -15.23
N LYS A 98 -12.07 -19.62 -15.65
CA LYS A 98 -13.03 -20.27 -14.74
C LYS A 98 -12.48 -21.60 -14.19
N GLU A 99 -11.90 -22.42 -15.05
CA GLU A 99 -11.24 -23.67 -14.64
C GLU A 99 -10.10 -23.43 -13.67
N ALA A 100 -9.27 -22.40 -13.89
CA ALA A 100 -8.19 -22.00 -13.00
C ALA A 100 -8.72 -21.57 -11.61
N LEU A 101 -9.79 -20.76 -11.56
CA LEU A 101 -10.41 -20.37 -10.29
C LEU A 101 -10.95 -21.58 -9.52
N LEU A 102 -11.65 -22.50 -10.19
CA LEU A 102 -12.18 -23.73 -9.56
C LEU A 102 -11.06 -24.65 -9.07
N ALA A 103 -9.95 -24.72 -9.80
CA ALA A 103 -8.77 -25.50 -9.43
C ALA A 103 -7.87 -24.77 -8.42
N ASN A 104 -8.19 -23.51 -8.09
CA ASN A 104 -7.36 -22.65 -7.23
C ASN A 104 -5.93 -22.47 -7.79
N ASP A 105 -5.81 -22.40 -9.12
CA ASP A 105 -4.57 -22.26 -9.89
C ASP A 105 -4.17 -20.78 -9.92
N ILE A 106 -3.43 -20.38 -8.91
CA ILE A 106 -2.92 -19.00 -8.76
C ILE A 106 -1.84 -18.68 -9.79
N ASP A 107 -1.04 -19.66 -10.18
CA ASP A 107 0.04 -19.45 -11.16
C ASP A 107 -0.52 -19.02 -12.52
N TYR A 108 -1.67 -19.56 -12.91
CA TYR A 108 -2.37 -19.10 -14.12
C TYR A 108 -2.83 -17.62 -13.98
N ILE A 109 -3.34 -17.22 -12.82
CA ILE A 109 -3.74 -15.83 -12.58
C ILE A 109 -2.53 -14.90 -12.66
N LEU A 110 -1.41 -15.27 -12.05
CA LEU A 110 -0.16 -14.51 -12.09
C LEU A 110 0.39 -14.42 -13.52
N GLY A 111 0.31 -15.50 -14.30
CA GLY A 111 0.67 -15.49 -15.72
C GLY A 111 -0.14 -14.47 -16.52
N GLN A 112 -1.47 -14.40 -16.30
CA GLN A 112 -2.33 -13.41 -16.95
C GLN A 112 -1.98 -11.98 -16.55
N ALA A 113 -1.56 -11.74 -15.31
CA ALA A 113 -1.08 -10.43 -14.86
C ALA A 113 0.19 -10.00 -15.60
N ILE A 114 1.19 -10.88 -15.64
CA ILE A 114 2.48 -10.63 -16.29
C ILE A 114 2.30 -10.36 -17.80
N GLU A 115 1.46 -11.13 -18.49
CA GLU A 115 1.17 -10.93 -19.91
C GLU A 115 0.59 -9.53 -20.18
N GLN A 116 -0.32 -9.05 -19.33
CA GLN A 116 -0.95 -7.74 -19.48
C GLN A 116 0.04 -6.59 -19.24
N ILE A 117 0.91 -6.72 -18.24
CA ILE A 117 1.97 -5.74 -17.98
C ILE A 117 2.93 -5.66 -19.16
N HIS A 118 3.36 -6.79 -19.71
CA HIS A 118 4.20 -6.82 -20.90
C HIS A 118 3.50 -6.22 -22.13
N ALA A 119 2.17 -6.27 -22.18
CA ALA A 119 1.37 -5.62 -23.21
C ALA A 119 1.12 -4.13 -22.97
N GLY A 120 1.63 -3.56 -21.86
CA GLY A 120 1.58 -2.12 -21.54
C GLY A 120 0.42 -1.69 -20.63
N ALA A 121 -0.14 -2.60 -19.83
CA ALA A 121 -1.12 -2.21 -18.81
C ALA A 121 -0.47 -1.39 -17.70
N ASP A 122 -1.05 -0.23 -17.40
CA ASP A 122 -0.65 0.64 -16.28
C ASP A 122 -1.21 0.16 -14.93
N ILE A 123 -2.39 -0.47 -14.97
CA ILE A 123 -3.18 -0.93 -13.83
C ILE A 123 -3.74 -2.31 -14.18
N LEU A 124 -3.93 -3.19 -13.21
CA LEU A 124 -4.61 -4.47 -13.42
C LEU A 124 -5.96 -4.50 -12.71
N ASP A 125 -7.01 -4.78 -13.47
CA ASP A 125 -8.33 -5.12 -12.92
C ASP A 125 -8.35 -6.58 -12.45
N VAL A 126 -8.88 -6.81 -11.25
CA VAL A 126 -8.93 -8.13 -10.61
C VAL A 126 -10.36 -8.46 -10.23
N ASN A 127 -10.96 -9.35 -11.01
CA ASN A 127 -12.27 -9.93 -10.75
C ASN A 127 -12.15 -11.45 -10.67
N VAL A 128 -12.62 -12.03 -9.58
CA VAL A 128 -12.64 -13.49 -9.35
C VAL A 128 -14.05 -14.00 -9.08
N GLY A 129 -15.07 -13.20 -9.39
CA GLY A 129 -16.48 -13.54 -9.17
C GLY A 129 -16.93 -14.73 -10.03
N LEU A 130 -17.05 -15.89 -9.41
CA LEU A 130 -17.49 -17.12 -10.06
C LEU A 130 -18.46 -17.89 -9.14
N PRO A 131 -19.65 -18.27 -9.63
CA PRO A 131 -20.53 -19.15 -8.85
C PRO A 131 -19.83 -20.47 -8.46
N GLY A 132 -20.01 -20.86 -7.20
CA GLY A 132 -19.47 -22.11 -6.67
C GLY A 132 -18.10 -22.02 -6.00
N ILE A 133 -17.50 -20.82 -5.90
CA ILE A 133 -16.28 -20.61 -5.11
C ILE A 133 -16.55 -19.64 -3.96
N ASP A 134 -15.67 -19.62 -2.96
CA ASP A 134 -15.59 -18.57 -1.95
C ASP A 134 -14.84 -17.37 -2.58
N GLU A 135 -15.60 -16.43 -3.15
CA GLU A 135 -15.05 -15.27 -3.84
C GLU A 135 -14.18 -14.41 -2.90
N LYS A 136 -14.58 -14.26 -1.64
CA LYS A 136 -13.84 -13.46 -0.64
C LYS A 136 -12.45 -14.04 -0.39
N SER A 137 -12.36 -15.32 -0.11
CA SER A 137 -11.08 -16.00 0.12
C SER A 137 -10.21 -16.01 -1.13
N MET A 138 -10.82 -16.22 -2.30
CA MET A 138 -10.13 -16.20 -3.58
C MET A 138 -9.58 -14.81 -3.93
N MET A 139 -10.37 -13.76 -3.71
CA MET A 139 -9.95 -12.37 -3.94
C MET A 139 -8.76 -11.99 -3.05
N VAL A 140 -8.84 -12.27 -1.76
CA VAL A 140 -7.72 -12.01 -0.83
C VAL A 140 -6.46 -12.76 -1.25
N LYS A 141 -6.61 -14.02 -1.68
CA LYS A 141 -5.48 -14.82 -2.16
C LYS A 141 -4.88 -14.25 -3.43
N ALA A 142 -5.70 -13.90 -4.42
CA ALA A 142 -5.27 -13.31 -5.68
C ALA A 142 -4.53 -11.98 -5.44
N VAL A 143 -5.13 -11.07 -4.65
CA VAL A 143 -4.52 -9.77 -4.32
C VAL A 143 -3.16 -9.94 -3.63
N LYS A 144 -3.05 -10.82 -2.63
CA LYS A 144 -1.78 -11.07 -1.94
C LYS A 144 -0.72 -11.67 -2.86
N SER A 145 -1.11 -12.60 -3.73
CA SER A 145 -0.19 -13.24 -4.66
C SER A 145 0.29 -12.26 -5.74
N LEU A 146 -0.61 -11.45 -6.28
CA LEU A 146 -0.28 -10.41 -7.26
C LEU A 146 0.71 -9.39 -6.68
N GLN A 147 0.47 -8.87 -5.48
CA GLN A 147 1.40 -7.92 -4.82
C GLN A 147 2.82 -8.48 -4.62
N GLY A 148 2.96 -9.79 -4.57
CA GLY A 148 4.28 -10.45 -4.45
C GLY A 148 5.04 -10.61 -5.77
N VAL A 149 4.37 -10.40 -6.92
CA VAL A 149 4.93 -10.73 -8.24
C VAL A 149 4.92 -9.54 -9.19
N VAL A 150 3.90 -8.67 -9.12
CA VAL A 150 3.75 -7.54 -10.06
C VAL A 150 3.91 -6.20 -9.35
N ASP A 151 4.46 -5.23 -10.08
CA ASP A 151 4.72 -3.87 -9.61
C ASP A 151 3.86 -2.85 -10.38
N VAL A 152 2.56 -3.13 -10.47
CA VAL A 152 1.56 -2.19 -10.96
C VAL A 152 0.40 -2.13 -9.98
N PRO A 153 -0.30 -0.99 -9.88
CA PRO A 153 -1.49 -0.88 -9.04
C PRO A 153 -2.58 -1.87 -9.46
N LEU A 154 -3.38 -2.29 -8.48
CA LEU A 154 -4.55 -3.11 -8.73
C LEU A 154 -5.82 -2.27 -8.66
N GLN A 155 -6.81 -2.65 -9.47
CA GLN A 155 -8.21 -2.28 -9.33
C GLN A 155 -8.96 -3.53 -8.89
N VAL A 156 -9.69 -3.48 -7.78
CA VAL A 156 -10.47 -4.62 -7.29
C VAL A 156 -11.90 -4.46 -7.75
N ASP A 157 -12.39 -5.44 -8.50
CA ASP A 157 -13.75 -5.50 -9.03
C ASP A 157 -14.55 -6.63 -8.38
N SER A 158 -15.60 -6.26 -7.64
CA SER A 158 -16.61 -7.17 -7.11
C SER A 158 -17.91 -6.43 -6.82
N THR A 159 -19.03 -7.10 -7.01
CA THR A 159 -20.36 -6.61 -6.64
C THR A 159 -20.70 -6.87 -5.16
N ILE A 160 -19.82 -7.54 -4.42
CA ILE A 160 -20.04 -7.95 -3.03
C ILE A 160 -19.20 -7.06 -2.10
N PRO A 161 -19.81 -6.20 -1.27
CA PRO A 161 -19.08 -5.28 -0.39
C PRO A 161 -18.08 -5.96 0.53
N GLU A 162 -18.40 -7.13 1.06
CA GLU A 162 -17.55 -7.91 1.97
C GLU A 162 -16.29 -8.45 1.26
N VAL A 163 -16.36 -8.68 -0.06
CA VAL A 163 -15.22 -9.06 -0.89
C VAL A 163 -14.32 -7.85 -1.08
N LEU A 164 -14.90 -6.69 -1.43
CA LEU A 164 -14.14 -5.43 -1.57
C LEU A 164 -13.45 -5.05 -0.27
N GLU A 165 -14.17 -5.10 0.88
CA GLU A 165 -13.56 -4.81 2.18
C GLU A 165 -12.38 -5.74 2.50
N ALA A 166 -12.52 -7.03 2.23
CA ALA A 166 -11.47 -8.00 2.50
C ALA A 166 -10.24 -7.77 1.59
N ALA A 167 -10.47 -7.43 0.32
CA ALA A 167 -9.41 -7.11 -0.63
C ALA A 167 -8.67 -5.83 -0.23
N LEU A 168 -9.40 -4.76 0.14
CA LEU A 168 -8.85 -3.50 0.63
C LEU A 168 -7.96 -3.70 1.87
N ARG A 169 -8.37 -4.57 2.79
CA ARG A 169 -7.56 -4.91 3.97
C ARG A 169 -6.32 -5.75 3.64
N ALA A 170 -6.33 -6.44 2.51
CA ALA A 170 -5.21 -7.27 2.05
C ALA A 170 -4.24 -6.51 1.15
N TYR A 171 -4.67 -5.41 0.57
CA TYR A 171 -3.85 -4.56 -0.30
C TYR A 171 -3.16 -3.48 0.52
N ASN A 172 -1.84 -3.33 0.34
CA ASN A 172 -1.01 -2.46 1.19
C ASN A 172 -0.89 -1.02 0.68
N CYS A 173 -1.58 -0.68 -0.41
CA CYS A 173 -1.44 0.59 -1.10
C CYS A 173 -2.79 1.19 -1.49
N LEU A 174 -2.76 2.36 -2.15
CA LEU A 174 -3.95 3.01 -2.68
C LEU A 174 -4.38 2.32 -3.99
N LEU A 175 -5.60 1.82 -4.02
CA LEU A 175 -6.20 1.18 -5.20
C LEU A 175 -7.55 1.81 -5.57
N TYR A 176 -8.04 1.47 -6.77
CA TYR A 176 -9.42 1.72 -7.17
C TYR A 176 -10.31 0.50 -6.93
N THR A 177 -11.59 0.79 -6.70
CA THR A 177 -12.66 -0.22 -6.70
C THR A 177 -13.67 0.14 -7.76
N SER A 178 -14.22 -0.83 -8.41
CA SER A 178 -15.36 -0.71 -9.34
C SER A 178 -16.55 -1.52 -8.83
#